data_adc187752c0aae8a7a9eb135738c37ae
#
_entry.id   adc187752c0aae8a7a9eb135738c37ae
#
_cell.length_a   1.000
_cell.length_b   1.000
_cell.length_c   1.000
_cell.angle_alpha   90.00
_cell.angle_beta   90.00
_cell.angle_gamma   90.00
#
_symmetry.space_group_name_H-M   'P 1'
#
loop_
_entity.id
_entity.type
_entity.pdbx_description
1 polymer ?
#
loop_
_entity_poly.entity_id
_entity_poly.type
_entity_poly.pdbx_seq_one_letter_code
_entity_poly.pdbx_strand_id
1 'polypeptide(L)'
;MADHNLHLDQEADETLIKKVALKDEFAFRALFNRYEHKIFNLVYRYIGSYHEAEELTQDVFLKIYKAAKTFKGKAKFSTWLYRIAVNVCKKYKRKKRLILRSLDEDATLASTKIAREFCAPESTMPDKIFKQKQKMAIIQNAVDTLPPNQKIAFILSKYEGYSYAEIAGIINTSISAVESLLVRAKQNLKKKLMPFKERGKI
;
A
#
# COMPACT_ATOMS: atom_id res chain seq x y z
N MET A 1 34.60 -4.62 -4.61
CA MET A 1 33.28 -4.01 -4.26
C MET A 1 32.08 -4.73 -4.91
N ALA A 2 32.19 -5.27 -6.13
CA ALA A 2 31.11 -6.03 -6.76
C ALA A 2 30.75 -7.34 -6.04
N ASP A 3 31.74 -8.10 -5.58
CA ASP A 3 31.51 -9.39 -4.90
C ASP A 3 30.80 -9.27 -3.54
N HIS A 4 31.00 -8.16 -2.83
CA HIS A 4 30.35 -7.92 -1.54
C HIS A 4 28.84 -7.67 -1.69
N ASN A 5 28.41 -7.00 -2.78
CA ASN A 5 27.00 -6.77 -3.08
C ASN A 5 26.26 -8.05 -3.48
N LEU A 6 26.90 -8.94 -4.24
CA LEU A 6 26.30 -10.23 -4.68
C LEU A 6 25.97 -11.15 -3.48
N HIS A 7 26.80 -11.12 -2.42
CA HIS A 7 26.57 -11.91 -1.22
C HIS A 7 25.36 -11.39 -0.40
N LEU A 8 25.16 -10.06 -0.34
CA LEU A 8 24.06 -9.46 0.42
C LEU A 8 22.69 -9.71 -0.23
N ASP A 9 22.62 -9.84 -1.55
CA ASP A 9 21.38 -10.13 -2.27
C ASP A 9 20.82 -11.53 -1.98
N GLN A 10 21.65 -12.45 -1.47
CA GLN A 10 21.24 -13.81 -1.09
C GLN A 10 21.01 -13.98 0.41
N GLU A 11 21.39 -13.00 1.23
CA GLU A 11 21.20 -13.09 2.68
C GLU A 11 19.71 -13.00 3.08
N ALA A 12 19.36 -13.68 4.18
CA ALA A 12 18.03 -13.59 4.76
C ALA A 12 17.74 -12.17 5.27
N ASP A 13 16.50 -11.70 5.10
CA ASP A 13 16.06 -10.38 5.52
C ASP A 13 16.30 -10.12 7.02
N GLU A 14 16.15 -11.16 7.84
CA GLU A 14 16.38 -11.11 9.30
C GLU A 14 17.85 -10.87 9.64
N THR A 15 18.77 -11.34 8.79
CA THR A 15 20.21 -11.09 8.93
C THR A 15 20.53 -9.66 8.49
N LEU A 16 19.99 -9.25 7.35
CA LEU A 16 20.20 -7.89 6.84
C LEU A 16 19.70 -6.82 7.82
N ILE A 17 18.51 -6.97 8.41
CA ILE A 17 18.00 -5.95 9.35
C ILE A 17 18.84 -5.87 10.64
N LYS A 18 19.45 -6.97 11.09
CA LYS A 18 20.39 -6.95 12.20
C LYS A 18 21.65 -6.15 11.85
N LYS A 19 22.18 -6.31 10.63
CA LYS A 19 23.31 -5.49 10.13
C LYS A 19 22.92 -4.01 10.01
N VAL A 20 21.72 -3.70 9.53
CA VAL A 20 21.17 -2.33 9.52
C VAL A 20 21.11 -1.73 10.92
N ALA A 21 20.75 -2.52 11.93
CA ALA A 21 20.78 -2.07 13.35
C ALA A 21 22.18 -1.67 13.82
N LEU A 22 23.23 -2.23 13.21
CA LEU A 22 24.65 -1.88 13.41
C LEU A 22 25.13 -0.77 12.46
N LYS A 23 24.21 -0.12 11.71
CA LYS A 23 24.52 0.97 10.78
C LYS A 23 25.22 0.53 9.48
N ASP A 24 25.06 -0.73 9.07
CA ASP A 24 25.53 -1.21 7.78
C ASP A 24 24.64 -0.66 6.65
N GLU A 25 25.20 0.25 5.87
CA GLU A 25 24.49 0.90 4.76
C GLU A 25 24.27 -0.04 3.56
N PHE A 26 25.19 -1.00 3.33
CA PHE A 26 25.04 -1.96 2.26
C PHE A 26 23.89 -2.93 2.53
N ALA A 27 23.76 -3.41 3.77
CA ALA A 27 22.62 -4.20 4.20
C ALA A 27 21.29 -3.44 4.08
N PHE A 28 21.29 -2.14 4.39
CA PHE A 28 20.10 -1.29 4.20
C PHE A 28 19.75 -1.15 2.72
N ARG A 29 20.73 -0.91 1.86
CA ARG A 29 20.53 -0.82 0.40
C ARG A 29 19.97 -2.12 -0.18
N ALA A 30 20.47 -3.28 0.26
CA ALA A 30 19.96 -4.58 -0.16
C ALA A 30 18.48 -4.75 0.20
N LEU A 31 18.07 -4.42 1.45
CA LEU A 31 16.67 -4.44 1.85
C LEU A 31 15.82 -3.43 1.08
N PHE A 32 16.34 -2.22 0.86
CA PHE A 32 15.67 -1.19 0.08
C PHE A 32 15.35 -1.69 -1.32
N ASN A 33 16.35 -2.15 -2.08
CA ASN A 33 16.18 -2.66 -3.45
C ASN A 33 15.18 -3.81 -3.53
N ARG A 34 15.19 -4.72 -2.52
CA ARG A 34 14.29 -5.89 -2.46
C ARG A 34 12.83 -5.52 -2.23
N TYR A 35 12.57 -4.43 -1.52
CA TYR A 35 11.24 -4.09 -1.02
C TYR A 35 10.67 -2.77 -1.54
N GLU A 36 11.47 -1.88 -2.12
CA GLU A 36 11.03 -0.56 -2.59
C GLU A 36 9.78 -0.63 -3.46
N HIS A 37 9.83 -1.39 -4.54
CA HIS A 37 8.69 -1.52 -5.46
C HIS A 37 7.46 -2.14 -4.81
N LYS A 38 7.64 -3.10 -3.91
CA LYS A 38 6.52 -3.74 -3.19
C LYS A 38 5.85 -2.74 -2.25
N ILE A 39 6.64 -2.00 -1.50
CA ILE A 39 6.13 -0.98 -0.57
C ILE A 39 5.50 0.18 -1.33
N PHE A 40 6.14 0.67 -2.40
CA PHE A 40 5.57 1.69 -3.26
C PHE A 40 4.19 1.26 -3.80
N ASN A 41 4.08 0.05 -4.33
CA ASN A 41 2.82 -0.48 -4.86
C ASN A 41 1.72 -0.55 -3.78
N LEU A 42 2.05 -1.05 -2.57
CA LEU A 42 1.13 -1.06 -1.44
C LEU A 42 0.64 0.36 -1.11
N VAL A 43 1.59 1.29 -0.95
CA VAL A 43 1.30 2.69 -0.60
C VAL A 43 0.46 3.35 -1.69
N TYR A 44 0.87 3.22 -2.96
CA TYR A 44 0.14 3.79 -4.10
C TYR A 44 -1.29 3.25 -4.19
N ARG A 45 -1.50 1.94 -4.06
CA ARG A 45 -2.85 1.33 -4.05
C ARG A 45 -3.71 1.85 -2.90
N TYR A 46 -3.09 2.12 -1.75
CA TYR A 46 -3.83 2.62 -0.58
C TYR A 46 -4.10 4.13 -0.64
N ILE A 47 -3.13 4.93 -1.05
CA ILE A 47 -3.20 6.41 -1.06
C ILE A 47 -3.90 6.93 -2.31
N GLY A 48 -3.43 6.50 -3.49
CA GLY A 48 -4.00 6.85 -4.78
C GLY A 48 -3.29 7.95 -5.54
N SER A 49 -2.30 8.60 -4.98
CA SER A 49 -1.47 9.61 -5.62
C SER A 49 -0.06 9.09 -5.77
N TYR A 50 0.53 9.23 -6.95
CA TYR A 50 1.88 8.77 -7.24
C TYR A 50 2.91 9.52 -6.39
N HIS A 51 2.86 10.82 -6.41
CA HIS A 51 3.77 11.70 -5.65
C HIS A 51 3.70 11.45 -4.13
N GLU A 52 2.48 11.40 -3.57
CA GLU A 52 2.30 11.06 -2.15
C GLU A 52 2.83 9.65 -1.83
N ALA A 53 2.74 8.71 -2.78
CA ALA A 53 3.25 7.35 -2.59
C ALA A 53 4.78 7.30 -2.58
N GLU A 54 5.46 8.08 -3.42
CA GLU A 54 6.92 8.22 -3.38
C GLU A 54 7.40 8.76 -2.04
N GLU A 55 6.86 9.89 -1.60
CA GLU A 55 7.21 10.50 -0.30
C GLU A 55 6.99 9.54 0.87
N LEU A 56 5.82 8.89 0.91
CA LEU A 56 5.50 7.97 1.99
C LEU A 56 6.34 6.69 1.94
N THR A 57 6.75 6.24 0.76
CA THR A 57 7.67 5.11 0.63
C THR A 57 9.04 5.45 1.24
N GLN A 58 9.57 6.63 0.95
CA GLN A 58 10.79 7.12 1.59
C GLN A 58 10.63 7.22 3.11
N ASP A 59 9.50 7.76 3.59
CA ASP A 59 9.19 7.82 5.02
C ASP A 59 9.16 6.43 5.69
N VAL A 60 8.63 5.41 5.00
CA VAL A 60 8.63 4.03 5.47
C VAL A 60 10.06 3.53 5.67
N PHE A 61 10.93 3.68 4.66
CA PHE A 61 12.31 3.21 4.74
C PHE A 61 13.15 3.99 5.77
N LEU A 62 12.95 5.29 5.91
CA LEU A 62 13.55 6.08 6.99
C LEU A 62 13.14 5.56 8.38
N LYS A 63 11.86 5.19 8.56
CA LYS A 63 11.40 4.59 9.82
C LYS A 63 11.99 3.22 10.06
N ILE A 64 12.13 2.39 9.03
CA ILE A 64 12.79 1.08 9.13
C ILE A 64 14.22 1.26 9.60
N TYR A 65 14.98 2.15 8.98
CA TYR A 65 16.36 2.44 9.34
C TYR A 65 16.49 2.88 10.82
N LYS A 66 15.63 3.82 11.25
CA LYS A 66 15.60 4.30 12.65
C LYS A 66 15.17 3.22 13.64
N ALA A 67 14.22 2.37 13.24
CA ALA A 67 13.62 1.35 14.09
C ALA A 67 14.32 -0.02 13.99
N ALA A 68 15.39 -0.16 13.20
CA ALA A 68 16.06 -1.45 12.97
C ALA A 68 16.45 -2.17 14.26
N LYS A 69 16.96 -1.42 15.28
CA LYS A 69 17.31 -1.96 16.60
C LYS A 69 16.11 -2.54 17.37
N THR A 70 14.88 -2.19 17.01
CA THR A 70 13.66 -2.67 17.68
C THR A 70 13.14 -3.96 17.09
N PHE A 71 13.67 -4.41 15.96
CA PHE A 71 13.30 -5.69 15.37
C PHE A 71 13.80 -6.86 16.21
N LYS A 72 12.88 -7.57 16.86
CA LYS A 72 13.18 -8.66 17.80
C LYS A 72 13.13 -10.06 17.17
N GLY A 73 12.86 -10.19 15.86
CA GLY A 73 12.74 -11.48 15.18
C GLY A 73 11.52 -12.34 15.59
N LYS A 74 10.53 -11.76 16.33
CA LYS A 74 9.31 -12.49 16.74
C LYS A 74 8.35 -12.77 15.58
N ALA A 75 8.53 -12.12 14.46
CA ALA A 75 7.79 -12.31 13.21
C ALA A 75 8.78 -12.18 12.06
N LYS A 76 8.38 -12.63 10.85
CA LYS A 76 9.16 -12.40 9.63
C LYS A 76 9.43 -10.91 9.44
N PHE A 77 10.62 -10.58 8.91
CA PHE A 77 10.95 -9.18 8.57
C PHE A 77 9.88 -8.53 7.68
N SER A 78 9.40 -9.23 6.66
CA SER A 78 8.34 -8.74 5.78
C SER A 78 7.08 -8.33 6.55
N THR A 79 6.60 -9.13 7.50
CA THR A 79 5.44 -8.79 8.34
C THR A 79 5.68 -7.50 9.13
N TRP A 80 6.87 -7.34 9.71
CA TRP A 80 7.24 -6.15 10.46
C TRP A 80 7.34 -4.90 9.56
N LEU A 81 7.97 -5.04 8.39
CA LEU A 81 8.08 -4.00 7.36
C LEU A 81 6.71 -3.50 6.91
N TYR A 82 5.83 -4.44 6.51
CA TYR A 82 4.49 -4.10 6.04
C TYR A 82 3.62 -3.48 7.16
N ARG A 83 3.82 -3.86 8.42
CA ARG A 83 3.18 -3.19 9.56
C ARG A 83 3.57 -1.74 9.66
N ILE A 84 4.85 -1.41 9.49
CA ILE A 84 5.34 -0.02 9.47
C ILE A 84 4.70 0.74 8.30
N ALA A 85 4.70 0.18 7.09
CA ALA A 85 4.11 0.80 5.90
C ALA A 85 2.61 1.08 6.08
N VAL A 86 1.84 0.10 6.56
CA VAL A 86 0.40 0.26 6.85
C VAL A 86 0.15 1.36 7.88
N ASN A 87 0.96 1.44 8.93
CA ASN A 87 0.82 2.47 9.96
C ASN A 87 1.13 3.88 9.41
N VAL A 88 2.14 4.00 8.53
CA VAL A 88 2.44 5.26 7.82
C VAL A 88 1.24 5.69 6.98
N CYS A 89 0.70 4.79 6.16
CA CYS A 89 -0.46 5.06 5.32
C CYS A 89 -1.70 5.49 6.14
N LYS A 90 -2.02 4.76 7.21
CA LYS A 90 -3.15 5.08 8.08
C LYS A 90 -2.99 6.46 8.75
N LYS A 91 -1.79 6.75 9.27
CA LYS A 91 -1.48 8.05 9.89
C LYS A 91 -1.62 9.19 8.89
N TYR A 92 -1.09 9.03 7.68
CA TYR A 92 -1.21 10.03 6.62
C TYR A 92 -2.67 10.31 6.26
N LYS A 93 -3.47 9.29 5.95
CA LYS A 93 -4.90 9.44 5.62
C LYS A 93 -5.70 10.10 6.75
N ARG A 94 -5.39 9.76 8.01
CA ARG A 94 -6.02 10.40 9.18
C ARG A 94 -5.67 11.89 9.26
N LYS A 95 -4.38 12.24 9.09
CA LYS A 95 -3.93 13.64 9.10
C LYS A 95 -4.61 14.44 7.97
N LYS A 96 -4.59 13.91 6.73
CA LYS A 96 -5.21 14.57 5.57
C LYS A 96 -6.70 14.82 5.78
N ARG A 97 -7.43 13.85 6.37
CA ARG A 97 -8.85 14.00 6.69
C ARG A 97 -9.12 15.08 7.76
N LEU A 98 -8.25 15.20 8.76
CA LEU A 98 -8.37 16.24 9.79
C LEU A 98 -8.15 17.63 9.21
N ILE A 99 -7.12 17.79 8.36
CA ILE A 99 -6.84 19.06 7.67
C ILE A 99 -8.03 19.46 6.78
N LEU A 100 -8.58 18.54 5.99
CA LEU A 100 -9.74 18.81 5.14
C LEU A 100 -10.97 19.25 5.96
N ARG A 101 -11.22 18.62 7.12
CA ARG A 101 -12.33 19.00 8.00
C ARG A 101 -12.15 20.39 8.59
N SER A 102 -10.94 20.77 9.01
CA SER A 102 -10.69 22.12 9.52
C SER A 102 -10.85 23.20 8.43
N LEU A 103 -10.55 22.86 7.18
CA LEU A 103 -10.78 23.77 6.04
C LEU A 103 -12.25 23.86 5.62
N ASP A 104 -13.03 22.76 5.80
CA ASP A 104 -14.48 22.74 5.50
C ASP A 104 -15.30 23.49 6.58
N GLU A 105 -14.79 23.65 7.79
CA GLU A 105 -15.40 24.53 8.82
C GLU A 105 -15.23 26.03 8.48
N ASP A 106 -14.22 26.37 7.66
CA ASP A 106 -13.97 27.75 7.20
C ASP A 106 -14.49 28.03 5.77
N ALA A 107 -14.96 27.02 5.04
CA ALA A 107 -15.42 27.18 3.66
C ALA A 107 -16.58 26.23 3.33
N THR A 108 -17.78 26.78 3.27
CA THR A 108 -18.86 26.25 2.42
C THR A 108 -18.37 26.30 0.97
N LEU A 109 -17.89 25.20 0.44
CA LEU A 109 -17.93 24.82 -1.00
C LEU A 109 -16.80 23.85 -1.39
N ALA A 110 -17.23 22.92 -2.23
CA ALA A 110 -16.41 22.03 -3.08
C ALA A 110 -15.86 20.76 -2.45
N SER A 111 -16.69 19.72 -2.50
CA SER A 111 -16.24 18.34 -2.58
C SER A 111 -15.39 18.16 -3.86
N THR A 112 -14.11 18.44 -3.74
CA THR A 112 -13.16 18.17 -4.82
C THR A 112 -12.94 16.65 -4.87
N LYS A 113 -13.66 15.97 -5.76
CA LYS A 113 -13.24 14.69 -6.28
C LYS A 113 -11.88 14.91 -6.91
N ILE A 114 -10.81 14.59 -6.20
CA ILE A 114 -9.47 14.55 -6.80
C ILE A 114 -9.51 13.40 -7.81
N ALA A 115 -9.74 13.77 -9.07
CA ALA A 115 -9.54 12.87 -10.20
C ALA A 115 -8.07 12.44 -10.17
N ARG A 116 -7.82 11.13 -10.09
CA ARG A 116 -6.48 10.60 -10.28
C ARG A 116 -6.05 10.96 -11.69
N GLU A 117 -5.04 11.81 -11.79
CA GLU A 117 -4.34 12.06 -13.05
C GLU A 117 -3.62 10.78 -13.48
N PHE A 118 -4.26 10.04 -14.35
CA PHE A 118 -3.55 9.14 -15.24
C PHE A 118 -3.07 10.00 -16.43
N CYS A 119 -1.92 10.65 -16.25
CA CYS A 119 -1.25 11.35 -17.35
C CYS A 119 -0.70 10.34 -18.35
N ALA A 120 -1.46 10.10 -19.43
CA ALA A 120 -0.93 9.72 -20.71
C ALA A 120 -1.81 10.37 -21.79
N PRO A 121 -1.24 10.95 -22.87
CA PRO A 121 -2.02 11.60 -23.92
C PRO A 121 -2.97 10.58 -24.59
N GLU A 122 -4.24 10.92 -24.61
CA GLU A 122 -5.36 10.05 -25.02
C GLU A 122 -5.41 9.72 -26.53
N SER A 123 -4.56 10.33 -27.35
CA SER A 123 -4.76 10.35 -28.80
C SER A 123 -4.15 9.21 -29.61
N THR A 124 -3.44 8.24 -28.98
CA THR A 124 -2.69 7.21 -29.73
C THR A 124 -2.86 5.78 -29.22
N MET A 125 -3.86 5.48 -28.38
CA MET A 125 -3.99 4.15 -27.80
C MET A 125 -5.01 3.28 -28.54
N PRO A 126 -4.66 2.00 -28.89
CA PRO A 126 -5.63 1.04 -29.42
C PRO A 126 -6.80 0.87 -28.46
N ASP A 127 -8.02 0.77 -28.97
CA ASP A 127 -9.29 0.63 -28.22
C ASP A 127 -9.26 -0.38 -27.07
N LYS A 128 -8.52 -1.48 -27.22
CA LYS A 128 -8.36 -2.51 -26.19
C LYS A 128 -7.63 -1.98 -24.96
N ILE A 129 -6.60 -1.17 -25.12
CA ILE A 129 -5.79 -0.60 -24.01
C ILE A 129 -6.62 0.46 -23.29
N PHE A 130 -7.38 1.27 -24.02
CA PHE A 130 -8.28 2.27 -23.44
C PHE A 130 -9.38 1.61 -22.57
N LYS A 131 -10.06 0.59 -23.09
CA LYS A 131 -11.08 -0.17 -22.35
C LYS A 131 -10.51 -0.83 -21.10
N GLN A 132 -9.29 -1.38 -21.19
CA GLN A 132 -8.64 -1.99 -20.03
C GLN A 132 -8.27 -0.96 -18.95
N LYS A 133 -7.76 0.22 -19.33
CA LYS A 133 -7.50 1.33 -18.41
C LYS A 133 -8.80 1.82 -17.75
N GLN A 134 -9.88 1.99 -18.50
CA GLN A 134 -11.18 2.39 -17.97
C GLN A 134 -11.70 1.37 -16.95
N LYS A 135 -11.62 0.07 -17.26
CA LYS A 135 -11.97 -1.02 -16.34
C LYS A 135 -11.14 -0.96 -15.04
N MET A 136 -9.83 -0.79 -15.15
CA MET A 136 -8.95 -0.69 -13.99
C MET A 136 -9.27 0.54 -13.13
N ALA A 137 -9.59 1.68 -13.75
CA ALA A 137 -10.00 2.89 -13.03
C ALA A 137 -11.33 2.67 -12.25
N ILE A 138 -12.31 2.01 -12.84
CA ILE A 138 -13.58 1.67 -12.20
C ILE A 138 -13.33 0.79 -10.96
N ILE A 139 -12.52 -0.27 -11.12
CA ILE A 139 -12.18 -1.17 -10.00
C ILE A 139 -11.45 -0.42 -8.90
N GLN A 140 -10.47 0.40 -9.26
CA GLN A 140 -9.69 1.16 -8.30
C GLN A 140 -10.56 2.17 -7.52
N ASN A 141 -11.46 2.88 -8.22
CA ASN A 141 -12.41 3.78 -7.57
C ASN A 141 -13.33 3.04 -6.59
N ALA A 142 -13.77 1.83 -6.93
CA ALA A 142 -14.54 1.00 -6.00
C ALA A 142 -13.73 0.60 -4.77
N VAL A 143 -12.46 0.22 -4.93
CA VAL A 143 -11.55 -0.11 -3.82
C VAL A 143 -11.31 1.11 -2.93
N ASP A 144 -11.25 2.31 -3.50
CA ASP A 144 -11.03 3.56 -2.75
C ASP A 144 -12.20 3.93 -1.82
N THR A 145 -13.41 3.43 -2.12
CA THR A 145 -14.58 3.61 -1.26
C THR A 145 -14.62 2.69 -0.04
N LEU A 146 -13.74 1.69 0.03
CA LEU A 146 -13.72 0.75 1.16
C LEU A 146 -13.29 1.45 2.45
N PRO A 147 -13.87 1.08 3.61
CA PRO A 147 -13.36 1.47 4.91
C PRO A 147 -11.87 1.11 5.07
N PRO A 148 -11.07 1.91 5.79
CA PRO A 148 -9.61 1.79 5.83
C PRO A 148 -9.08 0.37 6.13
N ASN A 149 -9.67 -0.31 7.11
CA ASN A 149 -9.24 -1.67 7.47
C ASN A 149 -9.66 -2.72 6.44
N GLN A 150 -10.82 -2.56 5.78
CA GLN A 150 -11.23 -3.43 4.68
C GLN A 150 -10.33 -3.24 3.47
N LYS A 151 -10.01 -1.97 3.12
CA LYS A 151 -9.14 -1.63 2.02
C LYS A 151 -7.75 -2.25 2.18
N ILE A 152 -7.13 -2.08 3.36
CA ILE A 152 -5.79 -2.61 3.57
C ILE A 152 -5.76 -4.15 3.59
N ALA A 153 -6.73 -4.81 4.24
CA ALA A 153 -6.84 -6.26 4.22
C ALA A 153 -7.03 -6.79 2.79
N PHE A 154 -7.85 -6.11 1.98
CA PHE A 154 -8.07 -6.46 0.58
C PHE A 154 -6.80 -6.30 -0.25
N ILE A 155 -6.06 -5.20 -0.10
CA ILE A 155 -4.79 -4.96 -0.82
C ILE A 155 -3.78 -6.06 -0.47
N LEU A 156 -3.55 -6.30 0.82
CA LEU A 156 -2.61 -7.32 1.29
C LEU A 156 -2.95 -8.72 0.79
N SER A 157 -4.24 -9.09 0.78
CA SER A 157 -4.69 -10.41 0.32
C SER A 157 -4.63 -10.55 -1.20
N LYS A 158 -5.09 -9.55 -1.97
CA LYS A 158 -5.32 -9.68 -3.41
C LYS A 158 -4.16 -9.27 -4.28
N TYR A 159 -3.36 -8.33 -3.82
CA TYR A 159 -2.24 -7.80 -4.60
C TYR A 159 -0.88 -8.24 -4.07
N GLU A 160 -0.76 -8.42 -2.74
CA GLU A 160 0.50 -8.81 -2.13
C GLU A 160 0.56 -10.32 -1.80
N GLY A 161 -0.57 -11.03 -1.90
CA GLY A 161 -0.64 -12.50 -1.73
C GLY A 161 -0.47 -13.01 -0.30
N TYR A 162 -0.61 -12.14 0.71
CA TYR A 162 -0.49 -12.54 2.11
C TYR A 162 -1.63 -13.45 2.57
N SER A 163 -1.29 -14.46 3.36
CA SER A 163 -2.25 -15.31 4.06
C SER A 163 -3.00 -14.52 5.15
N TYR A 164 -4.14 -15.02 5.59
CA TYR A 164 -4.93 -14.38 6.66
C TYR A 164 -4.14 -14.24 7.97
N ALA A 165 -3.30 -15.23 8.28
CA ALA A 165 -2.44 -15.18 9.47
C ALA A 165 -1.38 -14.07 9.37
N GLU A 166 -0.73 -13.91 8.21
CA GLU A 166 0.23 -12.85 7.97
C GLU A 166 -0.45 -11.47 7.97
N ILE A 167 -1.62 -11.33 7.33
CA ILE A 167 -2.40 -10.10 7.37
C ILE A 167 -2.77 -9.74 8.81
N ALA A 168 -3.23 -10.70 9.61
CA ALA A 168 -3.54 -10.50 11.02
C ALA A 168 -2.33 -9.96 11.79
N GLY A 169 -1.14 -10.52 11.52
CA GLY A 169 0.13 -10.02 12.05
C GLY A 169 0.47 -8.61 11.59
N ILE A 170 0.26 -8.27 10.31
CA ILE A 170 0.57 -6.95 9.74
C ILE A 170 -0.35 -5.87 10.33
N ILE A 171 -1.66 -6.10 10.37
CA ILE A 171 -2.63 -5.09 10.84
C ILE A 171 -2.94 -5.16 12.33
N ASN A 172 -2.27 -6.07 13.06
CA ASN A 172 -2.39 -6.31 14.49
C ASN A 172 -3.84 -6.61 14.93
N THR A 173 -4.39 -7.72 14.41
CA THR A 173 -5.74 -8.19 14.71
C THR A 173 -5.80 -9.72 14.70
N SER A 174 -6.98 -10.33 14.97
CA SER A 174 -7.17 -11.78 14.88
C SER A 174 -7.40 -12.25 13.44
N ILE A 175 -7.17 -13.53 13.17
CA ILE A 175 -7.43 -14.16 11.86
C ILE A 175 -8.91 -14.06 11.52
N SER A 176 -9.81 -14.31 12.48
CA SER A 176 -11.27 -14.21 12.30
C SER A 176 -11.72 -12.78 11.95
N ALA A 177 -11.04 -11.75 12.52
CA ALA A 177 -11.30 -10.36 12.16
C ALA A 177 -10.85 -10.07 10.70
N VAL A 178 -9.72 -10.61 10.25
CA VAL A 178 -9.26 -10.50 8.85
C VAL A 178 -10.27 -11.13 7.89
N GLU A 179 -10.75 -12.32 8.20
CA GLU A 179 -11.78 -13.00 7.42
C GLU A 179 -13.04 -12.15 7.30
N SER A 180 -13.55 -11.63 8.41
CA SER A 180 -14.70 -10.73 8.44
C SER A 180 -14.49 -9.46 7.62
N LEU A 181 -13.28 -8.86 7.69
CA LEU A 181 -12.91 -7.68 6.88
C LEU A 181 -12.94 -7.98 5.39
N LEU A 182 -12.41 -9.14 4.97
CA LEU A 182 -12.36 -9.55 3.58
C LEU A 182 -13.74 -9.90 3.02
N VAL A 183 -14.59 -10.56 3.82
CA VAL A 183 -15.99 -10.83 3.44
C VAL A 183 -16.73 -9.52 3.20
N ARG A 184 -16.66 -8.57 4.16
CA ARG A 184 -17.30 -7.25 4.02
C ARG A 184 -16.72 -6.44 2.85
N ALA A 185 -15.40 -6.49 2.64
CA ALA A 185 -14.78 -5.83 1.49
C ALA A 185 -15.33 -6.37 0.16
N LYS A 186 -15.42 -7.69 0.00
CA LYS A 186 -16.00 -8.34 -1.20
C LYS A 186 -17.46 -7.93 -1.42
N GLN A 187 -18.27 -7.92 -0.37
CA GLN A 187 -19.68 -7.51 -0.44
C GLN A 187 -19.81 -6.03 -0.87
N ASN A 188 -19.03 -5.13 -0.28
CA ASN A 188 -19.03 -3.72 -0.62
C ASN A 188 -18.57 -3.49 -2.08
N LEU A 189 -17.51 -4.18 -2.52
CA LEU A 189 -17.03 -4.13 -3.90
C LEU A 189 -18.09 -4.66 -4.87
N LYS A 190 -18.72 -5.80 -4.56
CA LYS A 190 -19.81 -6.36 -5.38
C LYS A 190 -20.93 -5.34 -5.57
N LYS A 191 -21.42 -4.72 -4.50
CA LYS A 191 -22.46 -3.68 -4.57
C LYS A 191 -22.05 -2.50 -5.45
N LYS A 192 -20.79 -2.05 -5.36
CA LYS A 192 -20.29 -0.91 -6.13
C LYS A 192 -20.03 -1.23 -7.60
N LEU A 193 -19.61 -2.46 -7.91
CA LEU A 193 -19.24 -2.87 -9.27
C LEU A 193 -20.41 -3.40 -10.08
N MET A 194 -21.49 -3.88 -9.44
CA MET A 194 -22.68 -4.44 -10.10
C MET A 194 -23.24 -3.53 -11.22
N PRO A 195 -23.49 -2.21 -10.99
CA PRO A 195 -24.02 -1.33 -12.03
C PRO A 195 -23.10 -1.19 -13.27
N PHE A 196 -21.80 -1.33 -13.10
CA PHE A 196 -20.82 -1.27 -14.18
C PHE A 196 -20.78 -2.60 -14.96
N LYS A 197 -20.97 -3.73 -14.27
CA LYS A 197 -21.06 -5.05 -14.88
C LYS A 197 -22.30 -5.14 -15.77
N GLU A 198 -23.46 -4.72 -15.28
CA GLU A 198 -24.73 -4.70 -16.03
C GLU A 198 -24.66 -3.82 -17.29
N ARG A 199 -23.83 -2.77 -17.27
CA ARG A 199 -23.57 -1.88 -18.42
C ARG A 199 -22.45 -2.38 -19.34
N GLY A 200 -21.89 -3.57 -19.10
CA GLY A 200 -20.79 -4.13 -19.91
C GLY A 200 -19.47 -3.36 -19.84
N LYS A 201 -19.28 -2.56 -18.76
CA LYS A 201 -18.06 -1.74 -18.59
C LYS A 201 -16.93 -2.47 -17.83
N ILE A 202 -17.22 -3.64 -17.24
CA ILE A 202 -16.25 -4.50 -16.52
C ILE A 202 -16.56 -5.99 -16.75
#